data_948f60869e0019043c59efd895fd918a
#
_entry.id   948f60869e0019043c59efd895fd918a
#
_cell.length_a   1.000
_cell.length_b   1.000
_cell.length_c   1.000
_cell.angle_alpha   90.00
_cell.angle_beta   90.00
_cell.angle_gamma   90.00
#
_symmetry.space_group_name_H-M   'P 1'
#
loop_
_entity.id
_entity.type
_entity.pdbx_description
1 polymer ?
#
loop_
_entity_poly.entity_id
_entity_poly.type
_entity_poly.pdbx_seq_one_letter_code
_entity_poly.pdbx_strand_id
1 'polypeptide(L)'
;MCIRDRLKVIAKHGVGYNTIDIQAAAERGVPVTIATGANAQSVAEHAFALMFSVARQTALLDARMRAGHWDKATANGIELSGKTLGLIGLGSIGSILMDLVAPLRMTVKVYDPYLKELPQRAHVEREENLDRLLADCDVISLHCPLTDSNHHLIGAPQLARMRPNSIIINTARGELIDTTALVEALREGKIAGAGLDTFSPEPPPADSPLWSLTNLVATPHIGANTSQARDRVGQVALRQILDVCNSCLLYTSPSPRDVEEY
;
A
#
# COMPACT_ATOMS: atom_id res chain seq x y z
N MET A 1 29.57 -23.28 15.48
CA MET A 1 28.90 -24.05 14.42
C MET A 1 28.16 -23.05 13.53
N CYS A 2 28.69 -22.79 12.32
CA CYS A 2 28.04 -21.84 11.40
C CYS A 2 26.78 -22.50 10.81
N ILE A 3 25.62 -22.03 11.24
CA ILE A 3 24.32 -22.49 10.71
C ILE A 3 24.18 -22.12 9.22
N ARG A 4 24.92 -21.11 8.76
CA ARG A 4 24.85 -20.56 7.40
C ARG A 4 25.20 -21.56 6.28
N ASP A 5 26.10 -22.51 6.53
CA ASP A 5 26.56 -23.49 5.52
C ASP A 5 25.54 -24.60 5.28
N ARG A 6 24.47 -24.65 6.07
CA ARG A 6 23.41 -25.69 6.03
C ARG A 6 22.03 -25.12 5.75
N LEU A 7 21.95 -23.81 5.47
CA LEU A 7 20.67 -23.14 5.16
C LEU A 7 20.14 -23.63 3.82
N LYS A 8 18.92 -24.16 3.79
CA LYS A 8 18.28 -24.69 2.59
C LYS A 8 17.27 -23.75 1.96
N VAL A 9 16.67 -22.87 2.76
CA VAL A 9 15.64 -21.93 2.32
C VAL A 9 15.54 -20.76 3.29
N ILE A 10 15.17 -19.59 2.77
CA ILE A 10 14.71 -18.44 3.54
C ILE A 10 13.25 -18.23 3.19
N ALA A 11 12.34 -18.60 4.08
CA ALA A 11 10.91 -18.36 3.90
C ALA A 11 10.52 -17.09 4.67
N LYS A 12 10.22 -16.02 3.94
CA LYS A 12 9.81 -14.75 4.54
C LYS A 12 8.37 -14.85 5.06
N HIS A 13 8.17 -14.60 6.34
CA HIS A 13 6.83 -14.40 6.90
C HIS A 13 6.29 -13.05 6.45
N GLY A 14 5.66 -13.02 5.27
CA GLY A 14 5.15 -11.80 4.61
C GLY A 14 5.47 -11.78 3.12
N VAL A 15 5.29 -10.60 2.50
CA VAL A 15 5.50 -10.38 1.07
C VAL A 15 6.74 -9.50 0.80
N GLY A 16 7.01 -8.54 1.69
CA GLY A 16 8.15 -7.63 1.53
C GLY A 16 9.48 -8.30 1.83
N TYR A 17 10.39 -8.30 0.89
CA TYR A 17 11.71 -8.93 0.98
C TYR A 17 12.89 -7.94 1.02
N ASN A 18 12.63 -6.65 1.14
CA ASN A 18 13.65 -5.58 1.16
C ASN A 18 14.74 -5.75 2.23
N THR A 19 14.46 -6.53 3.29
CA THR A 19 15.42 -6.84 4.37
C THR A 19 16.26 -8.09 4.11
N ILE A 20 16.11 -8.73 2.95
CA ILE A 20 16.83 -9.96 2.58
C ILE A 20 17.73 -9.64 1.39
N ASP A 21 19.02 -9.94 1.53
CA ASP A 21 19.96 -9.89 0.41
C ASP A 21 19.73 -11.10 -0.51
N ILE A 22 18.90 -10.86 -1.54
CA ILE A 22 18.49 -11.89 -2.51
C ILE A 22 19.68 -12.34 -3.35
N GLN A 23 20.57 -11.40 -3.71
CA GLN A 23 21.73 -11.73 -4.52
C GLN A 23 22.68 -12.65 -3.75
N ALA A 24 23.00 -12.33 -2.49
CA ALA A 24 23.82 -13.17 -1.65
C ALA A 24 23.17 -14.55 -1.36
N ALA A 25 21.86 -14.64 -1.32
CA ALA A 25 21.13 -15.91 -1.21
C ALA A 25 21.26 -16.73 -2.50
N ALA A 26 21.05 -16.10 -3.66
CA ALA A 26 21.16 -16.73 -4.97
C ALA A 26 22.58 -17.27 -5.26
N GLU A 27 23.63 -16.49 -4.93
CA GLU A 27 25.03 -16.92 -5.07
C GLU A 27 25.37 -18.18 -4.26
N ARG A 28 24.59 -18.44 -3.19
CA ARG A 28 24.74 -19.64 -2.33
C ARG A 28 23.75 -20.74 -2.66
N GLY A 29 22.95 -20.57 -3.71
CA GLY A 29 21.91 -21.53 -4.09
C GLY A 29 20.81 -21.69 -3.04
N VAL A 30 20.58 -20.66 -2.19
CA VAL A 30 19.53 -20.67 -1.17
C VAL A 30 18.29 -19.95 -1.71
N PRO A 31 17.19 -20.67 -1.99
CA PRO A 31 15.96 -20.04 -2.44
C PRO A 31 15.37 -19.15 -1.36
N VAL A 32 14.85 -17.99 -1.78
CA VAL A 32 14.05 -17.08 -0.94
C VAL A 32 12.61 -17.17 -1.39
N THR A 33 11.71 -17.44 -0.45
CA THR A 33 10.27 -17.53 -0.73
C THR A 33 9.48 -16.48 0.05
N ILE A 34 8.38 -16.03 -0.53
CA ILE A 34 7.46 -15.05 0.07
C ILE A 34 6.03 -15.58 0.04
N ALA A 35 5.20 -15.14 0.96
CA ALA A 35 3.80 -15.57 1.05
C ALA A 35 2.90 -14.67 0.19
N THR A 36 3.10 -14.70 -1.15
CA THR A 36 2.37 -13.86 -2.10
C THR A 36 0.85 -14.01 -1.93
N GLY A 37 0.14 -12.88 -1.82
CA GLY A 37 -1.31 -12.83 -1.71
C GLY A 37 -1.89 -13.21 -0.34
N ALA A 38 -1.12 -13.86 0.55
CA ALA A 38 -1.64 -14.37 1.82
C ALA A 38 -2.15 -13.28 2.79
N ASN A 39 -1.63 -12.08 2.70
CA ASN A 39 -2.04 -10.92 3.50
C ASN A 39 -2.89 -9.90 2.72
N ALA A 40 -3.15 -10.13 1.43
CA ALA A 40 -3.74 -9.14 0.54
C ALA A 40 -5.12 -8.65 1.03
N GLN A 41 -5.97 -9.55 1.52
CA GLN A 41 -7.27 -9.19 2.09
C GLN A 41 -7.14 -8.18 3.24
N SER A 42 -6.24 -8.45 4.18
CA SER A 42 -6.05 -7.58 5.35
C SER A 42 -5.52 -6.21 4.98
N VAL A 43 -4.58 -6.13 4.03
CA VAL A 43 -4.03 -4.86 3.56
C VAL A 43 -5.08 -4.06 2.79
N ALA A 44 -5.90 -4.71 1.96
CA ALA A 44 -6.98 -4.04 1.24
C ALA A 44 -8.05 -3.48 2.19
N GLU A 45 -8.45 -4.26 3.21
CA GLU A 45 -9.37 -3.80 4.26
C GLU A 45 -8.78 -2.62 5.06
N HIS A 46 -7.48 -2.65 5.33
CA HIS A 46 -6.80 -1.56 6.02
C HIS A 46 -6.74 -0.29 5.16
N ALA A 47 -6.44 -0.40 3.86
CA ALA A 47 -6.50 0.73 2.93
C ALA A 47 -7.93 1.31 2.86
N PHE A 48 -8.95 0.46 2.80
CA PHE A 48 -10.36 0.86 2.83
C PHE A 48 -10.73 1.58 4.14
N ALA A 49 -10.26 1.09 5.29
CA ALA A 49 -10.47 1.74 6.57
C ALA A 49 -9.79 3.11 6.64
N LEU A 50 -8.55 3.24 6.13
CA LEU A 50 -7.85 4.53 6.03
C LEU A 50 -8.60 5.51 5.12
N MET A 51 -9.15 5.06 3.97
CA MET A 51 -9.98 5.91 3.11
C MET A 51 -11.13 6.55 3.89
N PHE A 52 -11.88 5.76 4.65
CA PHE A 52 -12.97 6.28 5.48
C PHE A 52 -12.49 7.12 6.65
N SER A 53 -11.39 6.72 7.30
CA SER A 53 -10.85 7.45 8.44
C SER A 53 -10.41 8.87 8.04
N VAL A 54 -9.77 9.01 6.89
CA VAL A 54 -9.38 10.32 6.32
C VAL A 54 -10.62 11.09 5.86
N ALA A 55 -11.47 10.47 5.02
CA ALA A 55 -12.64 11.12 4.45
C ALA A 55 -13.63 11.63 5.52
N ARG A 56 -13.76 10.94 6.64
CA ARG A 56 -14.68 11.27 7.72
C ARG A 56 -13.98 11.88 8.94
N GLN A 57 -12.66 12.10 8.88
CA GLN A 57 -11.85 12.67 9.96
C GLN A 57 -11.98 11.91 11.29
N THR A 58 -12.24 10.59 11.23
CA THR A 58 -12.64 9.81 12.41
C THR A 58 -11.55 9.79 13.49
N ALA A 59 -10.29 9.65 13.11
CA ALA A 59 -9.17 9.62 14.06
C ALA A 59 -8.99 10.99 14.77
N LEU A 60 -9.08 12.08 14.02
CA LEU A 60 -9.02 13.43 14.57
C LEU A 60 -10.17 13.69 15.53
N LEU A 61 -11.41 13.40 15.10
CA LEU A 61 -12.60 13.69 15.89
C LEU A 61 -12.68 12.81 17.14
N ASP A 62 -12.25 11.54 17.10
CA ASP A 62 -12.14 10.69 18.30
C ASP A 62 -11.14 11.29 19.30
N ALA A 63 -9.94 11.70 18.85
CA ALA A 63 -8.94 12.32 19.72
C ALA A 63 -9.49 13.61 20.35
N ARG A 64 -10.17 14.45 19.61
CA ARG A 64 -10.79 15.67 20.11
C ARG A 64 -11.93 15.42 21.09
N MET A 65 -12.78 14.42 20.82
CA MET A 65 -13.83 13.99 21.75
C MET A 65 -13.25 13.53 23.09
N ARG A 66 -12.17 12.73 23.07
CA ARG A 66 -11.47 12.30 24.29
C ARG A 66 -10.82 13.44 25.04
N ALA A 67 -10.44 14.52 24.35
CA ALA A 67 -9.94 15.77 24.92
C ALA A 67 -11.05 16.73 25.41
N GLY A 68 -12.33 16.32 25.35
CA GLY A 68 -13.47 17.10 25.84
C GLY A 68 -14.05 18.11 24.85
N HIS A 69 -13.66 18.05 23.57
CA HIS A 69 -14.20 18.92 22.53
C HIS A 69 -15.47 18.34 21.88
N TRP A 70 -16.35 19.21 21.43
CA TRP A 70 -17.60 18.85 20.71
C TRP A 70 -17.65 19.60 19.37
N ASP A 71 -17.04 19.03 18.33
CA ASP A 71 -16.82 19.71 17.05
C ASP A 71 -17.96 19.53 16.02
N LYS A 72 -19.18 19.24 16.46
CA LYS A 72 -20.33 18.98 15.58
C LYS A 72 -20.56 20.08 14.53
N ALA A 73 -20.31 21.33 14.87
CA ALA A 73 -20.58 22.47 13.99
C ALA A 73 -19.47 22.70 12.94
N THR A 74 -18.25 22.20 13.19
CA THR A 74 -17.06 22.47 12.37
C THR A 74 -16.58 21.23 11.61
N ALA A 75 -16.97 20.03 12.04
CA ALA A 75 -16.61 18.80 11.35
C ALA A 75 -17.27 18.76 9.96
N ASN A 76 -16.43 18.58 8.93
CA ASN A 76 -16.88 18.52 7.55
C ASN A 76 -16.16 17.35 6.83
N GLY A 77 -16.84 16.23 6.72
CA GLY A 77 -16.31 15.04 6.06
C GLY A 77 -16.65 14.97 4.57
N ILE A 78 -15.98 14.06 3.87
CA ILE A 78 -16.20 13.74 2.45
C ILE A 78 -17.04 12.45 2.39
N GLU A 79 -18.06 12.43 1.53
CA GLU A 79 -18.80 11.21 1.18
C GLU A 79 -18.10 10.50 0.02
N LEU A 80 -17.81 9.20 0.17
CA LEU A 80 -17.10 8.42 -0.84
C LEU A 80 -18.02 7.80 -1.90
N SER A 81 -19.32 7.71 -1.63
CA SER A 81 -20.30 7.16 -2.57
C SER A 81 -20.29 7.93 -3.90
N GLY A 82 -20.18 7.21 -5.02
CA GLY A 82 -20.15 7.79 -6.36
C GLY A 82 -18.87 8.55 -6.72
N LYS A 83 -17.86 8.53 -5.86
CA LYS A 83 -16.55 9.14 -6.11
C LYS A 83 -15.67 8.27 -7.01
N THR A 84 -14.57 8.82 -7.51
CA THR A 84 -13.61 8.11 -8.34
C THR A 84 -12.38 7.71 -7.52
N LEU A 85 -12.08 6.40 -7.51
CA LEU A 85 -10.86 5.82 -6.94
C LEU A 85 -9.83 5.62 -8.04
N GLY A 86 -8.64 6.20 -7.89
CA GLY A 86 -7.46 5.90 -8.69
C GLY A 86 -6.60 4.84 -8.00
N LEU A 87 -6.44 3.69 -8.62
CA LEU A 87 -5.53 2.64 -8.17
C LEU A 87 -4.22 2.73 -8.93
N ILE A 88 -3.11 2.87 -8.19
CA ILE A 88 -1.76 2.77 -8.74
C ILE A 88 -1.24 1.38 -8.40
N GLY A 89 -1.29 0.48 -9.39
CA GLY A 89 -1.04 -0.95 -9.25
C GLY A 89 -2.32 -1.77 -9.02
N LEU A 90 -2.56 -2.77 -9.86
CA LEU A 90 -3.69 -3.70 -9.77
C LEU A 90 -3.21 -5.14 -9.52
N GLY A 91 -2.41 -5.34 -8.47
CA GLY A 91 -2.08 -6.66 -7.94
C GLY A 91 -3.19 -7.24 -7.05
N SER A 92 -2.85 -8.22 -6.24
CA SER A 92 -3.81 -8.89 -5.34
C SER A 92 -4.53 -7.91 -4.39
N ILE A 93 -3.82 -6.90 -3.86
CA ILE A 93 -4.39 -5.92 -2.93
C ILE A 93 -5.32 -4.95 -3.67
N GLY A 94 -4.86 -4.36 -4.78
CA GLY A 94 -5.66 -3.42 -5.57
C GLY A 94 -6.93 -4.06 -6.11
N SER A 95 -6.89 -5.33 -6.53
CA SER A 95 -8.05 -6.07 -6.99
C SER A 95 -9.09 -6.28 -5.88
N ILE A 96 -8.66 -6.59 -4.67
CA ILE A 96 -9.59 -6.73 -3.53
C ILE A 96 -10.17 -5.36 -3.14
N LEU A 97 -9.36 -4.30 -3.10
CA LEU A 97 -9.86 -2.96 -2.80
C LEU A 97 -10.88 -2.49 -3.84
N MET A 98 -10.63 -2.78 -5.13
CA MET A 98 -11.60 -2.53 -6.21
C MET A 98 -12.96 -3.19 -5.94
N ASP A 99 -12.95 -4.43 -5.43
CA ASP A 99 -14.18 -5.14 -5.06
C ASP A 99 -14.86 -4.54 -3.83
N LEU A 100 -14.07 -4.12 -2.82
CA LEU A 100 -14.61 -3.50 -1.59
C LEU A 100 -15.30 -2.17 -1.85
N VAL A 101 -14.86 -1.40 -2.85
CA VAL A 101 -15.47 -0.10 -3.17
C VAL A 101 -16.67 -0.19 -4.12
N ALA A 102 -16.90 -1.32 -4.78
CA ALA A 102 -17.98 -1.52 -5.72
C ALA A 102 -19.38 -1.22 -5.11
N PRO A 103 -19.72 -1.68 -3.88
CA PRO A 103 -21.00 -1.34 -3.24
C PRO A 103 -21.20 0.16 -2.98
N LEU A 104 -20.11 0.94 -2.93
CA LEU A 104 -20.18 2.40 -2.79
C LEU A 104 -20.45 3.10 -4.13
N ARG A 105 -20.65 2.36 -5.22
CA ARG A 105 -20.84 2.89 -6.58
C ARG A 105 -19.67 3.80 -7.02
N MET A 106 -18.47 3.54 -6.54
CA MET A 106 -17.28 4.27 -6.96
C MET A 106 -16.88 3.83 -8.37
N THR A 107 -16.46 4.78 -9.20
CA THR A 107 -15.72 4.46 -10.43
C THR A 107 -14.27 4.19 -10.05
N VAL A 108 -13.65 3.18 -10.65
CA VAL A 108 -12.26 2.83 -10.41
C VAL A 108 -11.45 3.07 -11.68
N LYS A 109 -10.45 3.95 -11.61
CA LYS A 109 -9.44 4.13 -12.66
C LYS A 109 -8.16 3.44 -12.23
N VAL A 110 -7.56 2.65 -13.11
CA VAL A 110 -6.37 1.85 -12.83
C VAL A 110 -5.21 2.36 -13.66
N TYR A 111 -4.14 2.74 -13.01
CA TYR A 111 -2.83 2.97 -13.60
C TYR A 111 -1.88 1.83 -13.19
N ASP A 112 -1.55 0.98 -14.13
CA ASP A 112 -0.58 -0.10 -13.95
C ASP A 112 0.09 -0.39 -15.30
N PRO A 113 1.35 0.07 -15.50
CA PRO A 113 2.07 -0.10 -16.77
C PRO A 113 2.30 -1.57 -17.17
N TYR A 114 2.29 -2.48 -16.18
CA TYR A 114 2.57 -3.90 -16.38
C TYR A 114 1.31 -4.76 -16.52
N LEU A 115 0.14 -4.15 -16.34
CA LEU A 115 -1.13 -4.88 -16.44
C LEU A 115 -1.43 -5.26 -17.88
N LYS A 116 -1.49 -6.57 -18.17
CA LYS A 116 -1.79 -7.08 -19.52
C LYS A 116 -3.26 -6.87 -19.87
N GLU A 117 -4.15 -7.24 -18.96
CA GLU A 117 -5.60 -7.16 -19.18
C GLU A 117 -6.31 -6.56 -17.96
N LEU A 118 -7.20 -5.63 -18.21
CA LEU A 118 -8.07 -5.07 -17.18
C LEU A 118 -9.27 -6.00 -16.93
N PRO A 119 -9.64 -6.28 -15.66
CA PRO A 119 -10.87 -7.00 -15.37
C PRO A 119 -12.09 -6.30 -15.99
N GLN A 120 -12.88 -7.04 -16.79
CA GLN A 120 -14.07 -6.48 -17.43
C GLN A 120 -15.18 -6.27 -16.39
N ARG A 121 -15.28 -5.04 -15.89
CA ARG A 121 -16.30 -4.59 -14.94
C ARG A 121 -16.80 -3.20 -15.35
N ALA A 122 -18.10 -2.98 -15.29
CA ALA A 122 -18.74 -1.76 -15.79
C ALA A 122 -18.27 -0.45 -15.16
N HIS A 123 -17.64 -0.51 -13.99
CA HIS A 123 -17.17 0.65 -13.23
C HIS A 123 -15.65 0.76 -13.15
N VAL A 124 -14.91 -0.02 -13.94
CA VAL A 124 -13.44 -0.07 -13.92
C VAL A 124 -12.90 0.35 -15.28
N GLU A 125 -12.01 1.34 -15.28
CA GLU A 125 -11.40 1.93 -16.47
C GLU A 125 -9.88 1.87 -16.36
N ARG A 126 -9.19 1.66 -17.47
CA ARG A 126 -7.74 1.80 -17.56
C ARG A 126 -7.36 3.26 -17.81
N GLU A 127 -6.40 3.77 -17.06
CA GLU A 127 -5.78 5.05 -17.34
C GLU A 127 -4.27 4.84 -17.55
N GLU A 128 -3.78 5.20 -18.72
CA GLU A 128 -2.37 4.99 -19.09
C GLU A 128 -1.47 6.16 -18.69
N ASN A 129 -2.06 7.26 -18.26
CA ASN A 129 -1.35 8.47 -17.87
C ASN A 129 -1.56 8.76 -16.38
N LEU A 130 -0.47 8.71 -15.60
CA LEU A 130 -0.51 8.96 -14.16
C LEU A 130 -1.05 10.36 -13.84
N ASP A 131 -0.63 11.39 -14.57
CA ASP A 131 -1.06 12.77 -14.31
C ASP A 131 -2.59 12.93 -14.52
N ARG A 132 -3.17 12.23 -15.50
CA ARG A 132 -4.61 12.20 -15.70
C ARG A 132 -5.33 11.46 -14.59
N LEU A 133 -4.80 10.31 -14.15
CA LEU A 133 -5.36 9.60 -13.02
C LEU A 133 -5.43 10.52 -11.79
N LEU A 134 -4.33 11.21 -11.48
CA LEU A 134 -4.25 12.12 -10.34
C LEU A 134 -5.22 13.30 -10.42
N ALA A 135 -5.39 13.86 -11.63
CA ALA A 135 -6.30 14.99 -11.87
C ALA A 135 -7.79 14.59 -11.82
N ASP A 136 -8.11 13.34 -12.16
CA ASP A 136 -9.49 12.89 -12.31
C ASP A 136 -10.07 12.21 -11.08
N CYS A 137 -9.23 11.75 -10.15
CA CYS A 137 -9.67 10.93 -9.02
C CYS A 137 -9.87 11.74 -7.74
N ASP A 138 -10.85 11.33 -6.95
CA ASP A 138 -11.12 11.88 -5.61
C ASP A 138 -10.31 11.16 -4.52
N VAL A 139 -9.96 9.89 -4.77
CA VAL A 139 -9.12 9.07 -3.89
C VAL A 139 -8.02 8.45 -4.72
N ILE A 140 -6.77 8.54 -4.28
CA ILE A 140 -5.63 7.83 -4.87
C ILE A 140 -5.16 6.78 -3.86
N SER A 141 -4.97 5.53 -4.30
CA SER A 141 -4.45 4.47 -3.45
C SER A 141 -3.31 3.71 -4.13
N LEU A 142 -2.16 3.61 -3.43
CA LEU A 142 -0.95 3.00 -3.95
C LEU A 142 -0.85 1.53 -3.53
N HIS A 143 -0.68 0.65 -4.53
CA HIS A 143 -0.57 -0.81 -4.37
C HIS A 143 0.52 -1.42 -5.26
N CYS A 144 1.39 -0.59 -5.83
CA CYS A 144 2.53 -1.05 -6.62
C CYS A 144 3.74 -1.38 -5.74
N PRO A 145 4.63 -2.29 -6.16
CA PRO A 145 5.90 -2.51 -5.48
C PRO A 145 6.82 -1.29 -5.64
N LEU A 146 7.78 -1.15 -4.73
CA LEU A 146 8.86 -0.18 -4.88
C LEU A 146 9.92 -0.75 -5.82
N THR A 147 10.33 0.06 -6.78
CA THR A 147 11.43 -0.20 -7.72
C THR A 147 12.32 1.06 -7.83
N ASP A 148 13.50 0.93 -8.42
CA ASP A 148 14.37 2.10 -8.63
C ASP A 148 13.72 3.18 -9.51
N SER A 149 12.83 2.77 -10.42
CA SER A 149 12.17 3.67 -11.37
C SER A 149 10.96 4.42 -10.80
N ASN A 150 10.40 3.99 -9.66
CA ASN A 150 9.21 4.60 -9.07
C ASN A 150 9.44 5.18 -7.66
N HIS A 151 10.70 5.35 -7.26
CA HIS A 151 11.04 6.09 -6.05
C HIS A 151 10.50 7.53 -6.17
N HIS A 152 9.77 8.00 -5.15
CA HIS A 152 9.06 9.28 -5.17
C HIS A 152 8.13 9.44 -6.39
N LEU A 153 7.45 8.35 -6.77
CA LEU A 153 6.44 8.37 -7.84
C LEU A 153 5.43 9.50 -7.64
N ILE A 154 5.10 9.79 -6.37
CA ILE A 154 4.24 10.91 -5.97
C ILE A 154 5.11 11.96 -5.28
N GLY A 155 5.61 12.89 -6.07
CA GLY A 155 6.33 14.07 -5.60
C GLY A 155 5.49 15.35 -5.70
N ALA A 156 6.14 16.51 -5.53
CA ALA A 156 5.46 17.80 -5.59
C ALA A 156 4.71 18.07 -6.91
N PRO A 157 5.24 17.72 -8.10
CA PRO A 157 4.50 17.88 -9.36
C PRO A 157 3.22 17.02 -9.41
N GLN A 158 3.27 15.78 -8.91
CA GLN A 158 2.13 14.85 -8.88
C GLN A 158 1.06 15.32 -7.90
N LEU A 159 1.46 15.71 -6.69
CA LEU A 159 0.56 16.27 -5.68
C LEU A 159 -0.13 17.55 -6.18
N ALA A 160 0.57 18.39 -6.96
CA ALA A 160 -0.01 19.58 -7.57
C ALA A 160 -1.05 19.29 -8.68
N ARG A 161 -1.08 18.06 -9.22
CA ARG A 161 -2.11 17.61 -10.19
C ARG A 161 -3.38 17.15 -9.50
N MET A 162 -3.28 16.72 -8.24
CA MET A 162 -4.43 16.22 -7.49
C MET A 162 -5.45 17.32 -7.21
N ARG A 163 -6.71 16.92 -7.04
CA ARG A 163 -7.79 17.86 -6.69
C ARG A 163 -7.69 18.32 -5.24
N PRO A 164 -8.05 19.57 -4.92
CA PRO A 164 -7.99 20.06 -3.53
C PRO A 164 -8.81 19.22 -2.53
N ASN A 165 -9.89 18.57 -3.00
CA ASN A 165 -10.73 17.71 -2.15
C ASN A 165 -10.35 16.23 -2.23
N SER A 166 -9.26 15.88 -2.89
CA SER A 166 -8.81 14.49 -3.00
C SER A 166 -7.99 14.06 -1.77
N ILE A 167 -7.96 12.74 -1.56
CA ILE A 167 -7.17 12.10 -0.52
C ILE A 167 -6.22 11.07 -1.12
N ILE A 168 -5.09 10.84 -0.46
CA ILE A 168 -4.11 9.84 -0.87
C ILE A 168 -3.93 8.77 0.21
N ILE A 169 -3.86 7.50 -0.19
CA ILE A 169 -3.68 6.35 0.69
C ILE A 169 -2.43 5.58 0.26
N ASN A 170 -1.55 5.31 1.23
CA ASN A 170 -0.37 4.50 0.98
C ASN A 170 -0.22 3.40 2.03
N THR A 171 -0.50 2.17 1.61
CA THR A 171 -0.26 0.93 2.35
C THR A 171 0.77 0.04 1.66
N ALA A 172 1.51 0.60 0.69
CA ALA A 172 2.51 -0.12 -0.10
C ALA A 172 3.92 0.09 0.45
N ARG A 173 4.60 1.19 0.09
CA ARG A 173 5.94 1.56 0.55
C ARG A 173 6.04 3.07 0.76
N GLY A 174 6.70 3.48 1.84
CA GLY A 174 6.88 4.89 2.19
C GLY A 174 7.58 5.70 1.10
N GLU A 175 8.60 5.09 0.49
CA GLU A 175 9.44 5.70 -0.55
C GLU A 175 8.70 6.02 -1.86
N LEU A 176 7.49 5.53 -2.05
CA LEU A 176 6.65 5.88 -3.20
C LEU A 176 6.16 7.33 -3.15
N ILE A 177 6.13 7.94 -1.97
CA ILE A 177 5.72 9.33 -1.79
C ILE A 177 6.90 10.15 -1.24
N ASP A 178 7.19 11.27 -1.85
CA ASP A 178 8.07 12.27 -1.25
C ASP A 178 7.39 12.86 0.00
N THR A 179 7.89 12.48 1.17
CA THR A 179 7.32 12.89 2.46
C THR A 179 7.34 14.41 2.65
N THR A 180 8.39 15.10 2.18
CA THR A 180 8.50 16.55 2.29
C THR A 180 7.43 17.24 1.46
N ALA A 181 7.30 16.83 0.20
CA ALA A 181 6.27 17.34 -0.70
C ALA A 181 4.85 17.05 -0.19
N LEU A 182 4.62 15.88 0.40
CA LEU A 182 3.32 15.52 0.98
C LEU A 182 2.97 16.43 2.17
N VAL A 183 3.92 16.68 3.07
CA VAL A 183 3.74 17.59 4.22
C VAL A 183 3.36 18.98 3.76
N GLU A 184 4.04 19.52 2.75
CA GLU A 184 3.72 20.83 2.17
C GLU A 184 2.31 20.83 1.54
N ALA A 185 1.99 19.82 0.74
CA ALA A 185 0.68 19.71 0.08
C ALA A 185 -0.48 19.62 1.07
N LEU A 186 -0.31 18.88 2.17
CA LEU A 186 -1.31 18.75 3.23
C LEU A 186 -1.47 20.05 4.04
N ARG A 187 -0.35 20.73 4.32
CA ARG A 187 -0.31 21.98 5.09
C ARG A 187 -0.94 23.14 4.32
N GLU A 188 -0.72 23.20 3.03
CA GLU A 188 -1.25 24.21 2.13
C GLU A 188 -2.68 23.89 1.63
N GLY A 189 -3.24 22.74 2.01
CA GLY A 189 -4.57 22.30 1.57
C GLY A 189 -4.64 22.00 0.06
N LYS A 190 -3.52 21.67 -0.58
CA LYS A 190 -3.50 21.23 -1.99
C LYS A 190 -4.24 19.91 -2.18
N ILE A 191 -4.26 19.08 -1.15
CA ILE A 191 -5.07 17.87 -1.03
C ILE A 191 -5.77 17.87 0.32
N ALA A 192 -6.92 17.19 0.41
CA ALA A 192 -7.75 17.18 1.61
C ALA A 192 -7.15 16.38 2.75
N GLY A 193 -6.42 15.31 2.46
CA GLY A 193 -5.84 14.47 3.50
C GLY A 193 -5.04 13.29 2.97
N ALA A 194 -4.37 12.60 3.89
CA ALA A 194 -3.60 11.39 3.60
C ALA A 194 -3.83 10.30 4.64
N GLY A 195 -3.80 9.03 4.20
CA GLY A 195 -3.78 7.84 5.05
C GLY A 195 -2.51 7.04 4.77
N LEU A 196 -1.62 6.94 5.76
CA LEU A 196 -0.33 6.27 5.61
C LEU A 196 -0.20 5.11 6.58
N ASP A 197 0.17 3.95 6.07
CA ASP A 197 0.57 2.79 6.88
C ASP A 197 2.08 2.51 6.76
N THR A 198 2.74 3.14 5.77
CA THR A 198 4.17 2.95 5.47
C THR A 198 4.88 4.29 5.37
N PHE A 199 6.15 4.33 5.78
CA PHE A 199 6.95 5.55 5.90
C PHE A 199 8.36 5.35 5.35
N SER A 200 9.06 6.46 5.13
CA SER A 200 10.50 6.46 4.83
C SER A 200 11.17 7.62 5.58
N PRO A 201 12.04 7.31 6.60
CA PRO A 201 12.39 5.97 7.11
C PRO A 201 11.27 5.33 7.96
N GLU A 202 11.39 4.02 8.24
CA GLU A 202 10.59 3.28 9.21
C GLU A 202 11.45 2.80 10.39
N PRO A 203 11.11 3.17 11.66
CA PRO A 203 10.05 4.10 12.05
C PRO A 203 10.38 5.54 11.67
N PRO A 204 9.36 6.40 11.41
CA PRO A 204 9.58 7.81 11.18
C PRO A 204 10.07 8.52 12.45
N PRO A 205 10.90 9.59 12.34
CA PRO A 205 11.42 10.33 13.50
C PRO A 205 10.31 10.88 14.38
N ALA A 206 10.56 10.92 15.70
CA ALA A 206 9.58 11.43 16.67
C ALA A 206 9.24 12.91 16.48
N ASP A 207 10.14 13.69 15.89
CA ASP A 207 9.99 15.11 15.55
C ASP A 207 9.55 15.33 14.10
N SER A 208 9.10 14.29 13.41
CA SER A 208 8.64 14.39 12.03
C SER A 208 7.54 15.43 11.88
N PRO A 209 7.61 16.30 10.86
CA PRO A 209 6.58 17.29 10.56
C PRO A 209 5.22 16.69 10.24
N LEU A 210 5.15 15.40 9.92
CA LEU A 210 3.90 14.66 9.72
C LEU A 210 2.99 14.72 10.96
N TRP A 211 3.57 14.72 12.17
CA TRP A 211 2.80 14.63 13.43
C TRP A 211 2.04 15.92 13.77
N SER A 212 2.35 17.02 13.10
CA SER A 212 1.63 18.30 13.26
C SER A 212 0.39 18.41 12.36
N LEU A 213 0.16 17.45 11.45
CA LEU A 213 -0.89 17.51 10.47
C LEU A 213 -2.21 16.92 11.02
N THR A 214 -3.29 17.67 10.97
CA THR A 214 -4.61 17.24 11.43
C THR A 214 -5.39 16.45 10.37
N ASN A 215 -4.96 16.54 9.12
CA ASN A 215 -5.55 15.86 7.96
C ASN A 215 -4.74 14.62 7.52
N LEU A 216 -3.93 14.09 8.42
CA LEU A 216 -3.18 12.84 8.27
C LEU A 216 -3.74 11.78 9.22
N VAL A 217 -3.98 10.57 8.70
CA VAL A 217 -4.17 9.35 9.49
C VAL A 217 -2.96 8.45 9.28
N ALA A 218 -2.29 8.08 10.36
CA ALA A 218 -1.07 7.30 10.35
C ALA A 218 -1.22 6.02 11.17
N THR A 219 -0.73 4.88 10.63
CA THR A 219 -0.69 3.59 11.31
C THR A 219 0.70 2.96 11.15
N PRO A 220 1.22 2.21 12.16
CA PRO A 220 2.61 1.80 12.21
C PRO A 220 2.87 0.49 11.42
N HIS A 221 2.65 0.50 10.10
CA HIS A 221 2.85 -0.61 9.16
C HIS A 221 2.14 -1.89 9.62
N ILE A 222 0.84 -1.79 9.86
CA ILE A 222 0.00 -2.86 10.41
C ILE A 222 -1.02 -3.43 9.43
N GLY A 223 -1.02 -2.99 8.18
CA GLY A 223 -2.02 -3.44 7.18
C GLY A 223 -2.12 -4.97 7.07
N ALA A 224 -1.01 -5.68 7.26
CA ALA A 224 -0.98 -7.15 7.29
C ALA A 224 -1.22 -7.76 8.68
N ASN A 225 -1.33 -6.98 9.75
CA ASN A 225 -1.30 -7.44 11.14
C ASN A 225 -2.67 -7.90 11.66
N THR A 226 -3.30 -8.86 10.98
CA THR A 226 -4.50 -9.55 11.46
C THR A 226 -4.17 -11.00 11.83
N SER A 227 -4.92 -11.60 12.75
CA SER A 227 -4.76 -13.03 13.10
C SER A 227 -4.90 -13.91 11.85
N GLN A 228 -5.90 -13.62 11.02
CA GLN A 228 -6.18 -14.36 9.80
C GLN A 228 -5.03 -14.28 8.77
N ALA A 229 -4.43 -13.08 8.60
CA ALA A 229 -3.28 -12.93 7.70
C ALA A 229 -2.05 -13.67 8.23
N ARG A 230 -1.78 -13.58 9.54
CA ARG A 230 -0.66 -14.30 10.16
C ARG A 230 -0.78 -15.81 9.99
N ASP A 231 -1.98 -16.34 10.19
CA ASP A 231 -2.25 -17.78 10.00
C ASP A 231 -2.01 -18.20 8.54
N ARG A 232 -2.57 -17.46 7.58
CA ARG A 232 -2.36 -17.75 6.14
C ARG A 232 -0.90 -17.66 5.74
N VAL A 233 -0.22 -16.59 6.16
CA VAL A 233 1.21 -16.38 5.87
C VAL A 233 2.05 -17.49 6.49
N GLY A 234 1.76 -17.88 7.74
CA GLY A 234 2.46 -18.96 8.43
C GLY A 234 2.28 -20.30 7.71
N GLN A 235 1.06 -20.62 7.28
CA GLN A 235 0.76 -21.86 6.53
C GLN A 235 1.49 -21.88 5.17
N VAL A 236 1.50 -20.77 4.44
CA VAL A 236 2.22 -20.66 3.15
C VAL A 236 3.72 -20.83 3.37
N ALA A 237 4.31 -20.12 4.33
CA ALA A 237 5.74 -20.21 4.62
C ALA A 237 6.15 -21.63 5.05
N LEU A 238 5.34 -22.29 5.91
CA LEU A 238 5.60 -23.67 6.32
C LEU A 238 5.57 -24.64 5.12
N ARG A 239 4.57 -24.51 4.25
CA ARG A 239 4.45 -25.33 3.04
C ARG A 239 5.69 -25.15 2.15
N GLN A 240 6.10 -23.91 1.89
CA GLN A 240 7.28 -23.61 1.08
C GLN A 240 8.57 -24.21 1.67
N ILE A 241 8.74 -24.14 3.00
CA ILE A 241 9.87 -24.80 3.68
C ILE A 241 9.86 -26.32 3.44
N LEU A 242 8.70 -26.96 3.63
CA LEU A 242 8.56 -28.41 3.44
C LEU A 242 8.81 -28.81 1.98
N ASP A 243 8.32 -28.04 1.02
CA ASP A 243 8.52 -28.30 -0.40
C ASP A 243 10.01 -28.26 -0.76
N VAL A 244 10.75 -27.26 -0.30
CA VAL A 244 12.21 -27.20 -0.50
C VAL A 244 12.93 -28.34 0.19
N CYS A 245 12.57 -28.65 1.44
CA CYS A 245 13.23 -29.72 2.21
C CYS A 245 12.97 -31.10 1.61
N ASN A 246 11.85 -31.33 0.95
CA ASN A 246 11.47 -32.56 0.28
C ASN A 246 11.96 -32.61 -1.19
N SER A 247 12.81 -31.67 -1.61
CA SER A 247 13.31 -31.57 -2.99
C SER A 247 12.20 -31.39 -4.04
N CYS A 248 11.05 -30.85 -3.64
CA CYS A 248 10.00 -30.44 -4.55
C CYS A 248 10.39 -29.10 -5.20
N LEU A 249 10.29 -29.02 -6.53
CA LEU A 249 10.56 -27.78 -7.25
C LEU A 249 9.53 -26.71 -6.85
N LEU A 250 10.01 -25.63 -6.23
CA LEU A 250 9.18 -24.47 -5.97
C LEU A 250 8.93 -23.71 -7.28
N TYR A 251 7.71 -23.73 -7.74
CA TYR A 251 7.28 -23.01 -8.96
C TYR A 251 6.89 -21.54 -8.68
N THR A 252 7.24 -20.97 -7.53
CA THR A 252 6.72 -19.68 -7.07
C THR A 252 7.77 -18.67 -6.60
N SER A 253 9.05 -18.90 -6.91
CA SER A 253 10.04 -17.85 -6.71
C SER A 253 10.25 -17.15 -8.05
N PRO A 254 9.93 -15.84 -8.20
CA PRO A 254 10.46 -15.11 -9.33
C PRO A 254 11.99 -15.25 -9.28
N SER A 255 12.57 -15.75 -10.34
CA SER A 255 14.01 -15.71 -10.56
C SER A 255 14.45 -14.24 -10.52
N PRO A 256 15.70 -13.92 -10.14
CA PRO A 256 16.22 -12.57 -10.35
C PRO A 256 16.05 -12.06 -11.78
N ARG A 257 15.94 -12.97 -12.77
CA ARG A 257 15.63 -12.65 -14.17
C ARG A 257 14.16 -12.31 -14.40
N ASP A 258 13.25 -12.78 -13.53
CA ASP A 258 11.81 -12.50 -13.63
C ASP A 258 11.45 -11.16 -12.94
N VAL A 259 12.38 -10.58 -12.18
CA VAL A 259 12.20 -9.25 -11.53
C VAL A 259 12.57 -8.11 -12.50
N GLU A 260 13.35 -8.39 -13.55
CA GLU A 260 13.67 -7.41 -14.60
C GLU A 260 12.57 -7.24 -15.67
N GLU A 261 11.53 -8.10 -15.63
CA GLU A 261 10.39 -8.06 -16.57
C GLU A 261 9.05 -7.63 -15.91
N TYR A 262 9.09 -7.08 -14.67
CA TYR A 262 7.90 -6.57 -13.99
C TYR A 262 8.07 -5.12 -13.56
#